data_ef42274727854ddb22848ef4949adebc
#
_entry.id   ef42274727854ddb22848ef4949adebc
#
_cell.length_a   1.000
_cell.length_b   1.000
_cell.length_c   1.000
_cell.angle_alpha   90.00
_cell.angle_beta   90.00
_cell.angle_gamma   90.00
#
_symmetry.space_group_name_H-M   'P 1'
#
loop_
_entity.id
_entity.type
_entity.pdbx_description
1 polymer ?
#
loop_
_entity_poly.entity_id
_entity_poly.type
_entity_poly.pdbx_seq_one_letter_code
_entity_poly.pdbx_strand_id
1 'polypeptide(L)'
;MVARQRQTHGEEVANVLTHGAGMLFGIAAIIVLMTAAIRSGNPWAAGSFAVYSVCMTLSYVTSTFYHASTNARQKRLLRRFDHSAIYLHIAGTYTPFTLVALRQESYWGWTLFAIVWIAAVVGVWLSFRRMRKKDHLKTVCYLAMGWVVVIAFKPLLHVFRETDSMDVLYWLIGGGLFYTAGSLCFFLDKYKYMHPAWHLFVLGGSVCHFISVYLLV
;
A
#
# COMPACT_ATOMS: atom_id res chain seq x y z
N MET A 1 14.17 -17.75 -21.45
CA MET A 1 13.95 -16.59 -20.57
C MET A 1 13.62 -15.40 -21.45
N VAL A 2 12.34 -15.04 -21.59
CA VAL A 2 11.92 -13.90 -22.41
C VAL A 2 12.34 -12.62 -21.68
N ALA A 3 13.17 -11.79 -22.33
CA ALA A 3 13.57 -10.50 -21.79
C ALA A 3 12.31 -9.63 -21.65
N ARG A 4 12.10 -9.04 -20.45
CA ARG A 4 11.04 -8.07 -20.22
C ARG A 4 11.14 -6.98 -21.30
N GLN A 5 10.12 -6.87 -22.17
CA GLN A 5 10.05 -5.81 -23.16
C GLN A 5 10.03 -4.46 -22.44
N ARG A 6 10.75 -3.44 -22.95
CA ARG A 6 10.60 -2.06 -22.50
C ARG A 6 9.13 -1.66 -22.71
N GLN A 7 8.53 -1.06 -21.68
CA GLN A 7 7.18 -0.51 -21.81
C GLN A 7 7.14 0.50 -22.97
N THR A 8 6.09 0.43 -23.77
CA THR A 8 5.85 1.37 -24.86
C THR A 8 5.51 2.76 -24.33
N HIS A 9 5.62 3.79 -25.15
CA HIS A 9 5.24 5.14 -24.76
C HIS A 9 3.78 5.21 -24.27
N GLY A 10 2.85 4.52 -24.94
CA GLY A 10 1.44 4.47 -24.51
C GLY A 10 1.24 3.80 -23.16
N GLU A 11 2.01 2.75 -22.84
CA GLU A 11 1.98 2.11 -21.52
C GLU A 11 2.53 3.03 -20.43
N GLU A 12 3.62 3.76 -20.70
CA GLU A 12 4.16 4.74 -19.74
C GLU A 12 3.18 5.88 -19.48
N VAL A 13 2.48 6.38 -20.52
CA VAL A 13 1.42 7.38 -20.35
C VAL A 13 0.27 6.82 -19.50
N ALA A 14 -0.18 5.59 -19.77
CA ALA A 14 -1.23 4.94 -18.98
C ALA A 14 -0.82 4.76 -17.51
N ASN A 15 0.45 4.43 -17.24
CA ASN A 15 0.99 4.32 -15.88
C ASN A 15 0.99 5.68 -15.17
N VAL A 16 1.41 6.74 -15.86
CA VAL A 16 1.38 8.12 -15.30
C VAL A 16 -0.05 8.55 -14.99
N LEU A 17 -1.00 8.28 -15.86
CA LEU A 17 -2.40 8.67 -15.65
C LEU A 17 -3.03 7.91 -14.50
N THR A 18 -2.84 6.59 -14.41
CA THR A 18 -3.43 5.75 -13.36
C THR A 18 -2.86 6.10 -11.98
N HIS A 19 -1.55 6.22 -11.83
CA HIS A 19 -0.95 6.61 -10.55
C HIS A 19 -1.01 8.11 -10.27
N GLY A 20 -1.09 8.96 -11.31
CA GLY A 20 -1.43 10.38 -11.16
C GLY A 20 -2.82 10.59 -10.55
N ALA A 21 -3.81 9.80 -10.98
CA ALA A 21 -5.13 9.77 -10.34
C ALA A 21 -5.02 9.30 -8.88
N GLY A 22 -4.20 8.27 -8.59
CA GLY A 22 -3.90 7.82 -7.24
C GLY A 22 -3.24 8.89 -6.37
N MET A 23 -2.36 9.72 -6.93
CA MET A 23 -1.74 10.85 -6.24
C MET A 23 -2.80 11.90 -5.82
N LEU A 24 -3.72 12.25 -6.71
CA LEU A 24 -4.82 13.17 -6.40
C LEU A 24 -5.75 12.59 -5.34
N PHE A 25 -6.09 11.31 -5.46
CA PHE A 25 -6.83 10.58 -4.43
C PHE A 25 -6.12 10.62 -3.07
N GLY A 26 -4.80 10.39 -3.05
CA GLY A 26 -4.01 10.42 -1.82
C GLY A 26 -4.03 11.79 -1.13
N ILE A 27 -3.94 12.88 -1.90
CA ILE A 27 -4.06 14.26 -1.36
C ILE A 27 -5.44 14.48 -0.75
N ALA A 28 -6.52 14.08 -1.44
CA ALA A 28 -7.87 14.16 -0.90
C ALA A 28 -8.05 13.29 0.35
N ALA A 29 -7.48 12.08 0.35
CA ALA A 29 -7.52 11.17 1.49
C ALA A 29 -6.83 11.75 2.74
N ILE A 30 -5.70 12.46 2.60
CA ILE A 30 -5.05 13.16 3.72
C ILE A 30 -6.05 14.13 4.37
N ILE A 31 -6.72 14.97 3.58
CA ILE A 31 -7.65 15.98 4.09
C ILE A 31 -8.82 15.32 4.81
N VAL A 32 -9.45 14.31 4.18
CA VAL A 32 -10.64 13.64 4.73
C VAL A 32 -10.29 12.87 6.00
N LEU A 33 -9.23 12.05 5.99
CA LEU A 33 -8.83 11.23 7.12
C LEU A 33 -8.34 12.08 8.30
N MET A 34 -7.57 13.14 8.05
CA MET A 34 -7.14 14.02 9.12
C MET A 34 -8.31 14.78 9.74
N THR A 35 -9.29 15.20 8.93
CA THR A 35 -10.51 15.83 9.45
C THR A 35 -11.31 14.86 10.31
N ALA A 36 -11.49 13.60 9.89
CA ALA A 36 -12.18 12.58 10.66
C ALA A 36 -11.44 12.28 11.98
N ALA A 37 -10.12 12.08 11.91
CA ALA A 37 -9.30 11.79 13.07
C ALA A 37 -9.31 12.92 14.12
N ILE A 38 -9.26 14.19 13.68
CA ILE A 38 -9.34 15.35 14.58
C ILE A 38 -10.74 15.42 15.24
N ARG A 39 -11.80 15.21 14.47
CA ARG A 39 -13.18 15.22 14.99
C ARG A 39 -13.45 14.10 15.99
N SER A 40 -12.82 12.94 15.83
CA SER A 40 -12.96 11.81 16.74
C SER A 40 -12.33 12.07 18.12
N GLY A 41 -11.42 13.05 18.24
CA GLY A 41 -10.67 13.33 19.46
C GLY A 41 -9.67 12.22 19.85
N ASN A 42 -9.51 11.19 19.03
CA ASN A 42 -8.58 10.09 19.31
C ASN A 42 -7.16 10.43 18.81
N PRO A 43 -6.17 10.63 19.69
CA PRO A 43 -4.82 11.01 19.28
C PRO A 43 -4.11 9.90 18.48
N TRP A 44 -4.47 8.64 18.71
CA TRP A 44 -3.93 7.51 17.96
C TRP A 44 -4.46 7.46 16.53
N ALA A 45 -5.71 7.87 16.32
CA ALA A 45 -6.28 8.02 14.99
C ALA A 45 -5.53 9.13 14.22
N ALA A 46 -5.31 10.30 14.84
CA ALA A 46 -4.61 11.39 14.18
C ALA A 46 -3.21 10.99 13.70
N GLY A 47 -2.40 10.39 14.57
CA GLY A 47 -1.05 9.95 14.22
C GLY A 47 -1.02 8.84 13.17
N SER A 48 -1.87 7.81 13.34
CA SER A 48 -1.88 6.66 12.45
C SER A 48 -2.49 6.96 11.08
N PHE A 49 -3.52 7.81 10.99
CA PHE A 49 -4.12 8.23 9.73
C PHE A 49 -3.17 9.12 8.92
N ALA A 50 -2.40 10.00 9.61
CA ALA A 50 -1.34 10.76 8.98
C ALA A 50 -0.28 9.84 8.36
N VAL A 51 0.21 8.85 9.10
CA VAL A 51 1.21 7.89 8.62
C VAL A 51 0.67 7.10 7.41
N TYR A 52 -0.57 6.57 7.52
CA TYR A 52 -1.20 5.83 6.44
C TYR A 52 -1.32 6.68 5.16
N SER A 53 -1.96 7.84 5.25
CA SER A 53 -2.27 8.67 4.09
C SER A 53 -1.01 9.24 3.43
N VAL A 54 0.00 9.61 4.21
CA VAL A 54 1.30 10.07 3.68
C VAL A 54 2.04 8.92 2.97
N CYS A 55 2.11 7.73 3.57
CA CYS A 55 2.77 6.57 2.95
C CYS A 55 2.07 6.14 1.65
N MET A 56 0.73 6.13 1.63
CA MET A 56 -0.07 5.86 0.44
C MET A 56 0.20 6.89 -0.65
N THR A 57 0.12 8.18 -0.34
CA THR A 57 0.36 9.27 -1.29
C THR A 57 1.78 9.21 -1.84
N LEU A 58 2.78 8.96 -0.98
CA LEU A 58 4.18 8.83 -1.38
C LEU A 58 4.39 7.71 -2.40
N SER A 59 3.68 6.58 -2.28
CA SER A 59 3.79 5.49 -3.25
C SER A 59 3.26 5.91 -4.63
N TYR A 60 2.15 6.63 -4.70
CA TYR A 60 1.63 7.16 -5.97
C TYR A 60 2.51 8.25 -6.57
N VAL A 61 3.04 9.15 -5.75
CA VAL A 61 3.97 10.22 -6.19
C VAL A 61 5.22 9.62 -6.80
N THR A 62 5.89 8.70 -6.09
CA THR A 62 7.15 8.09 -6.56
C THR A 62 6.95 7.30 -7.85
N SER A 63 5.83 6.58 -7.97
CA SER A 63 5.49 5.83 -9.17
C SER A 63 5.17 6.74 -10.36
N THR A 64 4.37 7.78 -10.15
CA THR A 64 4.05 8.76 -11.21
C THR A 64 5.33 9.38 -11.77
N PHE A 65 6.24 9.85 -10.92
CA PHE A 65 7.52 10.42 -11.35
C PHE A 65 8.44 9.37 -12.01
N TYR A 66 8.43 8.13 -11.53
CA TYR A 66 9.19 7.05 -12.16
C TYR A 66 8.73 6.82 -13.60
N HIS A 67 7.42 6.72 -13.85
CA HIS A 67 6.88 6.48 -15.17
C HIS A 67 6.99 7.70 -16.09
N ALA A 68 6.85 8.92 -15.56
CA ALA A 68 7.01 10.16 -16.31
C ALA A 68 8.47 10.43 -16.73
N SER A 69 9.47 9.85 -16.05
CA SER A 69 10.87 10.14 -16.31
C SER A 69 11.36 9.51 -17.61
N THR A 70 11.92 10.33 -18.51
CA THR A 70 12.58 9.90 -19.76
C THR A 70 14.10 9.75 -19.60
N ASN A 71 14.69 10.43 -18.62
CA ASN A 71 16.13 10.35 -18.38
C ASN A 71 16.51 9.01 -17.72
N ALA A 72 17.34 8.22 -18.35
CA ALA A 72 17.71 6.88 -17.91
C ALA A 72 18.38 6.84 -16.50
N ARG A 73 19.15 7.88 -16.12
CA ARG A 73 19.79 7.95 -14.80
C ARG A 73 18.76 8.24 -13.72
N GLN A 74 17.89 9.22 -13.95
CA GLN A 74 16.80 9.57 -13.04
C GLN A 74 15.80 8.41 -12.89
N LYS A 75 15.39 7.79 -14.00
CA LYS A 75 14.46 6.65 -14.02
C LYS A 75 14.97 5.47 -13.19
N ARG A 76 16.29 5.20 -13.23
CA ARG A 76 16.89 4.16 -12.37
C ARG A 76 16.83 4.50 -10.88
N LEU A 77 16.98 5.76 -10.50
CA LEU A 77 16.86 6.21 -9.12
C LEU A 77 15.40 6.19 -8.66
N LEU A 78 14.50 6.78 -9.45
CA LEU A 78 13.06 6.84 -9.17
C LEU A 78 12.45 5.45 -9.03
N ARG A 79 12.90 4.47 -9.83
CA ARG A 79 12.49 3.07 -9.67
C ARG A 79 12.81 2.50 -8.28
N ARG A 80 13.91 2.91 -7.66
CA ARG A 80 14.24 2.46 -6.30
C ARG A 80 13.27 3.06 -5.28
N PHE A 81 12.94 4.34 -5.43
CA PHE A 81 11.96 5.01 -4.58
C PHE A 81 10.56 4.42 -4.78
N ASP A 82 10.12 4.20 -6.02
CA ASP A 82 8.86 3.55 -6.36
C ASP A 82 8.72 2.18 -5.67
N HIS A 83 9.71 1.30 -5.82
CA HIS A 83 9.70 0.01 -5.13
C HIS A 83 9.79 0.10 -3.59
N SER A 84 10.51 1.09 -3.06
CA SER A 84 10.62 1.30 -1.61
C SER A 84 9.32 1.80 -1.00
N ALA A 85 8.63 2.67 -1.72
CA ALA A 85 7.38 3.27 -1.26
C ALA A 85 6.26 2.23 -1.09
N ILE A 86 6.29 1.10 -1.82
CA ILE A 86 5.33 0.02 -1.64
C ILE A 86 5.44 -0.59 -0.23
N TYR A 87 6.66 -0.82 0.28
CA TYR A 87 6.85 -1.32 1.65
C TYR A 87 6.32 -0.35 2.69
N LEU A 88 6.56 0.95 2.50
CA LEU A 88 6.05 2.00 3.38
C LEU A 88 4.52 2.09 3.30
N HIS A 89 3.94 1.97 2.10
CA HIS A 89 2.49 1.96 1.92
C HIS A 89 1.84 0.80 2.67
N ILE A 90 2.40 -0.42 2.57
CA ILE A 90 1.90 -1.58 3.31
C ILE A 90 1.98 -1.33 4.82
N ALA A 91 3.14 -0.93 5.37
CA ALA A 91 3.29 -0.67 6.80
C ALA A 91 2.41 0.50 7.28
N GLY A 92 2.31 1.55 6.46
CA GLY A 92 1.39 2.67 6.71
C GLY A 92 -0.06 2.21 6.81
N THR A 93 -0.50 1.29 5.93
CA THR A 93 -1.85 0.71 5.96
C THR A 93 -2.11 -0.08 7.25
N TYR A 94 -1.14 -0.82 7.76
CA TYR A 94 -1.28 -1.53 9.04
C TYR A 94 -1.41 -0.58 10.24
N THR A 95 -0.81 0.61 10.17
CA THR A 95 -0.67 1.53 11.30
C THR A 95 -2.01 1.89 11.96
N PRO A 96 -3.09 2.28 11.24
CA PRO A 96 -4.40 2.53 11.85
C PRO A 96 -5.01 1.30 12.54
N PHE A 97 -4.95 0.13 11.90
CA PHE A 97 -5.53 -1.10 12.46
C PHE A 97 -4.80 -1.56 13.72
N THR A 98 -3.48 -1.39 13.75
CA THR A 98 -2.66 -1.79 14.90
C THR A 98 -2.78 -0.81 16.07
N LEU A 99 -2.84 0.50 15.81
CA LEU A 99 -2.79 1.53 16.84
C LEU A 99 -4.17 2.08 17.25
N VAL A 100 -5.20 1.92 16.41
CA VAL A 100 -6.57 2.31 16.76
C VAL A 100 -7.38 1.08 17.18
N ALA A 101 -7.46 0.04 16.34
CA ALA A 101 -8.29 -1.12 16.62
C ALA A 101 -7.64 -2.12 17.60
N LEU A 102 -6.40 -2.54 17.37
CA LEU A 102 -5.74 -3.63 18.09
C LEU A 102 -4.87 -3.19 19.28
N ARG A 103 -4.69 -1.90 19.51
CA ARG A 103 -3.74 -1.41 20.53
C ARG A 103 -4.07 -1.90 21.95
N GLN A 104 -5.34 -2.05 22.26
CA GLN A 104 -5.82 -2.51 23.58
C GLN A 104 -6.02 -4.04 23.65
N GLU A 105 -5.87 -4.73 22.52
CA GLU A 105 -6.00 -6.18 22.41
C GLU A 105 -4.69 -6.89 22.78
N SER A 106 -4.40 -6.95 24.09
CA SER A 106 -3.19 -7.57 24.61
C SER A 106 -1.93 -7.04 23.90
N TYR A 107 -1.06 -7.95 23.42
CA TYR A 107 0.18 -7.60 22.69
C TYR A 107 0.00 -7.45 21.17
N TRP A 108 -1.18 -7.77 20.61
CA TRP A 108 -1.37 -7.91 19.15
C TRP A 108 -1.10 -6.64 18.37
N GLY A 109 -1.59 -5.48 18.84
CA GLY A 109 -1.40 -4.21 18.15
C GLY A 109 0.07 -3.87 17.98
N TRP A 110 0.83 -3.88 19.07
CA TRP A 110 2.25 -3.53 19.06
C TRP A 110 3.12 -4.56 18.36
N THR A 111 2.82 -5.86 18.52
CA THR A 111 3.56 -6.93 17.84
C THR A 111 3.42 -6.85 16.34
N LEU A 112 2.17 -6.72 15.84
CA LEU A 112 1.91 -6.61 14.41
C LEU A 112 2.52 -5.32 13.84
N PHE A 113 2.39 -4.20 14.55
CA PHE A 113 3.04 -2.94 14.19
C PHE A 113 4.56 -3.12 14.04
N ALA A 114 5.22 -3.70 15.02
CA ALA A 114 6.67 -3.92 14.98
C ALA A 114 7.09 -4.82 13.82
N ILE A 115 6.40 -5.95 13.60
CA ILE A 115 6.69 -6.89 12.51
C ILE A 115 6.65 -6.18 11.16
N VAL A 116 5.57 -5.45 10.87
CA VAL A 116 5.40 -4.84 9.54
C VAL A 116 6.33 -3.66 9.32
N TRP A 117 6.63 -2.86 10.35
CA TRP A 117 7.57 -1.76 10.21
C TRP A 117 9.03 -2.22 10.10
N ILE A 118 9.43 -3.28 10.83
CA ILE A 118 10.75 -3.91 10.65
C ILE A 118 10.87 -4.46 9.23
N ALA A 119 9.84 -5.18 8.75
CA ALA A 119 9.82 -5.70 7.38
C ALA A 119 9.91 -4.56 6.34
N ALA A 120 9.22 -3.42 6.57
CA ALA A 120 9.29 -2.26 5.71
C ALA A 120 10.70 -1.64 5.66
N VAL A 121 11.34 -1.44 6.80
CA VAL A 121 12.72 -0.90 6.88
C VAL A 121 13.69 -1.81 6.13
N VAL A 122 13.60 -3.12 6.34
CA VAL A 122 14.42 -4.11 5.63
C VAL A 122 14.13 -4.08 4.12
N GLY A 123 12.86 -4.02 3.73
CA GLY A 123 12.45 -3.96 2.32
C GLY A 123 12.92 -2.70 1.62
N VAL A 124 12.82 -1.54 2.27
CA VAL A 124 13.37 -0.27 1.79
C VAL A 124 14.89 -0.39 1.59
N TRP A 125 15.61 -0.85 2.60
CA TRP A 125 17.05 -1.03 2.53
C TRP A 125 17.48 -1.97 1.38
N LEU A 126 16.79 -3.11 1.21
CA LEU A 126 17.02 -4.04 0.11
C LEU A 126 16.74 -3.42 -1.26
N SER A 127 15.78 -2.49 -1.36
CA SER A 127 15.44 -1.81 -2.62
C SER A 127 16.55 -0.90 -3.12
N PHE A 128 17.39 -0.37 -2.22
CA PHE A 128 18.55 0.43 -2.56
C PHE A 128 19.81 -0.40 -2.83
N ARG A 129 19.87 -1.65 -2.37
CA ARG A 129 20.96 -2.55 -2.71
C ARG A 129 20.82 -3.06 -4.16
N ARG A 130 21.97 -3.37 -4.78
CA ARG A 130 22.06 -3.85 -6.17
C ARG A 130 21.55 -5.30 -6.28
N MET A 131 20.23 -5.48 -6.23
CA MET A 131 19.63 -6.79 -6.50
C MET A 131 19.46 -6.97 -8.00
N ARG A 132 20.26 -7.84 -8.59
CA ARG A 132 20.13 -8.25 -10.00
C ARG A 132 18.85 -9.10 -10.17
N LYS A 133 17.93 -8.66 -11.05
CA LYS A 133 16.93 -9.49 -11.75
C LYS A 133 15.86 -10.24 -10.92
N LYS A 134 15.30 -9.67 -9.82
CA LYS A 134 14.25 -10.40 -9.08
C LYS A 134 13.04 -9.52 -8.69
N ASP A 135 12.41 -8.87 -9.68
CA ASP A 135 11.20 -8.09 -9.40
C ASP A 135 10.05 -8.96 -8.88
N HIS A 136 9.90 -10.21 -9.36
CA HIS A 136 8.92 -11.17 -8.84
C HIS A 136 9.14 -11.54 -7.36
N LEU A 137 10.40 -11.63 -6.91
CA LEU A 137 10.66 -11.88 -5.49
C LEU A 137 10.17 -10.72 -4.61
N LYS A 138 10.34 -9.48 -5.08
CA LYS A 138 9.81 -8.31 -4.36
C LYS A 138 8.29 -8.37 -4.25
N THR A 139 7.60 -8.74 -5.34
CA THR A 139 6.14 -8.89 -5.33
C THR A 139 5.69 -9.96 -4.34
N VAL A 140 6.40 -11.09 -4.26
CA VAL A 140 6.13 -12.11 -3.23
C VAL A 140 6.35 -11.55 -1.81
N CYS A 141 7.41 -10.75 -1.60
CA CYS A 141 7.64 -10.09 -0.31
C CYS A 141 6.52 -9.09 0.05
N TYR A 142 6.03 -8.31 -0.93
CA TYR A 142 4.90 -7.41 -0.71
C TYR A 142 3.63 -8.16 -0.33
N LEU A 143 3.31 -9.24 -1.06
CA LEU A 143 2.16 -10.10 -0.74
C LEU A 143 2.31 -10.73 0.64
N ALA A 144 3.46 -11.34 0.93
CA ALA A 144 3.71 -11.94 2.24
C ALA A 144 3.53 -10.93 3.37
N MET A 145 4.07 -9.71 3.20
CA MET A 145 3.91 -8.63 4.16
C MET A 145 2.45 -8.15 4.27
N GLY A 146 1.72 -8.07 3.15
CA GLY A 146 0.30 -7.70 3.13
C GLY A 146 -0.60 -8.71 3.84
N TRP A 147 -0.26 -10.00 3.79
CA TRP A 147 -1.04 -11.08 4.41
C TRP A 147 -0.61 -11.42 5.85
N VAL A 148 0.37 -10.73 6.43
CA VAL A 148 0.74 -10.88 7.86
C VAL A 148 -0.45 -10.67 8.79
N VAL A 149 -1.45 -9.87 8.38
CA VAL A 149 -2.70 -9.65 9.14
C VAL A 149 -3.43 -10.95 9.51
N VAL A 150 -3.25 -12.02 8.75
CA VAL A 150 -3.89 -13.33 9.01
C VAL A 150 -3.51 -13.90 10.38
N ILE A 151 -2.30 -13.62 10.88
CA ILE A 151 -1.89 -14.08 12.22
C ILE A 151 -2.68 -13.39 13.35
N ALA A 152 -3.20 -12.18 13.09
CA ALA A 152 -4.02 -11.40 14.01
C ALA A 152 -5.51 -11.38 13.61
N PHE A 153 -5.95 -12.30 12.74
CA PHE A 153 -7.32 -12.31 12.23
C PHE A 153 -8.37 -12.50 13.34
N LYS A 154 -8.11 -13.42 14.28
CA LYS A 154 -9.02 -13.67 15.41
C LYS A 154 -9.17 -12.42 16.31
N PRO A 155 -8.09 -11.78 16.78
CA PRO A 155 -8.21 -10.52 17.52
C PRO A 155 -8.95 -9.42 16.76
N LEU A 156 -8.66 -9.23 15.46
CA LEU A 156 -9.38 -8.26 14.62
C LEU A 156 -10.88 -8.56 14.54
N LEU A 157 -11.23 -9.83 14.29
CA LEU A 157 -12.62 -10.26 14.23
C LEU A 157 -13.33 -10.04 15.56
N HIS A 158 -12.65 -10.29 16.69
CA HIS A 158 -13.18 -10.03 18.03
C HIS A 158 -13.51 -8.56 18.20
N VAL A 159 -12.53 -7.66 18.00
CA VAL A 159 -12.71 -6.22 18.14
C VAL A 159 -13.88 -5.72 17.30
N PHE A 160 -13.94 -6.05 16.01
CA PHE A 160 -14.97 -5.53 15.13
C PHE A 160 -16.37 -6.12 15.38
N ARG A 161 -16.47 -7.28 16.02
CA ARG A 161 -17.73 -7.82 16.52
C ARG A 161 -18.22 -7.11 17.77
N GLU A 162 -17.32 -6.88 18.74
CA GLU A 162 -17.64 -6.20 20.00
C GLU A 162 -18.00 -4.71 19.79
N THR A 163 -17.44 -4.08 18.75
CA THR A 163 -17.71 -2.67 18.41
C THR A 163 -18.79 -2.49 17.34
N ASP A 164 -19.44 -3.56 16.89
CA ASP A 164 -20.44 -3.56 15.80
C ASP A 164 -19.95 -2.86 14.51
N SER A 165 -18.67 -3.05 14.19
CA SER A 165 -17.99 -2.39 13.06
C SER A 165 -17.43 -3.39 12.04
N MET A 166 -18.19 -4.44 11.73
CA MET A 166 -17.77 -5.50 10.79
C MET A 166 -17.52 -5.00 9.37
N ASP A 167 -18.11 -3.89 8.98
CA ASP A 167 -17.87 -3.21 7.70
C ASP A 167 -16.41 -2.78 7.53
N VAL A 168 -15.73 -2.36 8.60
CA VAL A 168 -14.27 -2.12 8.60
C VAL A 168 -13.53 -3.36 8.09
N LEU A 169 -13.87 -4.54 8.62
CA LEU A 169 -13.22 -5.79 8.24
C LEU A 169 -13.53 -6.19 6.78
N TYR A 170 -14.77 -5.98 6.32
CA TYR A 170 -15.15 -6.28 4.94
C TYR A 170 -14.37 -5.41 3.94
N TRP A 171 -14.23 -4.11 4.20
CA TRP A 171 -13.43 -3.23 3.37
C TRP A 171 -11.93 -3.55 3.43
N LEU A 172 -11.41 -3.94 4.60
CA LEU A 172 -10.02 -4.39 4.75
C LEU A 172 -9.74 -5.63 3.90
N ILE A 173 -10.62 -6.65 3.97
CA ILE A 173 -10.50 -7.86 3.17
C ILE A 173 -10.61 -7.54 1.67
N GLY A 174 -11.59 -6.70 1.30
CA GLY A 174 -11.78 -6.26 -0.09
C GLY A 174 -10.52 -5.64 -0.66
N GLY A 175 -9.86 -4.75 0.09
CA GLY A 175 -8.59 -4.15 -0.31
C GLY A 175 -7.48 -5.18 -0.51
N GLY A 176 -7.33 -6.14 0.41
CA GLY A 176 -6.37 -7.24 0.30
C GLY A 176 -6.60 -8.11 -0.94
N LEU A 177 -7.88 -8.37 -1.29
CA LEU A 177 -8.25 -9.10 -2.50
C LEU A 177 -7.90 -8.31 -3.77
N PHE A 178 -8.14 -6.99 -3.81
CA PHE A 178 -7.73 -6.14 -4.93
C PHE A 178 -6.22 -6.17 -5.14
N TYR A 179 -5.40 -6.01 -4.10
CA TYR A 179 -3.93 -6.08 -4.21
C TYR A 179 -3.46 -7.46 -4.67
N THR A 180 -4.10 -8.53 -4.16
CA THR A 180 -3.76 -9.89 -4.54
C THR A 180 -4.10 -10.15 -6.02
N ALA A 181 -5.29 -9.77 -6.46
CA ALA A 181 -5.69 -9.88 -7.86
C ALA A 181 -4.79 -9.04 -8.78
N GLY A 182 -4.45 -7.81 -8.35
CA GLY A 182 -3.52 -6.96 -9.07
C GLY A 182 -2.14 -7.58 -9.26
N SER A 183 -1.64 -8.33 -8.26
CA SER A 183 -0.34 -8.99 -8.39
C SER A 183 -0.29 -10.02 -9.52
N LEU A 184 -1.42 -10.61 -9.90
CA LEU A 184 -1.50 -11.49 -11.08
C LEU A 184 -1.22 -10.71 -12.36
N CYS A 185 -1.74 -9.47 -12.48
CA CYS A 185 -1.41 -8.59 -13.61
C CYS A 185 0.08 -8.27 -13.65
N PHE A 186 0.71 -8.07 -12.49
CA PHE A 186 2.15 -7.84 -12.40
C PHE A 186 2.98 -9.07 -12.83
N PHE A 187 2.55 -10.28 -12.50
CA PHE A 187 3.20 -11.51 -13.00
C PHE A 187 3.02 -11.71 -14.49
N LEU A 188 1.98 -11.10 -15.07
CA LEU A 188 1.67 -11.13 -16.52
C LEU A 188 2.21 -9.88 -17.27
N ASP A 189 3.15 -9.15 -16.69
CA ASP A 189 3.69 -7.88 -17.23
C ASP A 189 4.39 -8.00 -18.61
N LYS A 190 4.58 -9.21 -19.09
CA LYS A 190 5.01 -9.50 -20.47
C LYS A 190 3.96 -9.11 -21.52
N TYR A 191 2.68 -9.04 -21.14
CA TYR A 191 1.61 -8.63 -22.02
C TYR A 191 1.39 -7.11 -21.92
N LYS A 192 1.01 -6.50 -23.06
CA LYS A 192 0.75 -5.05 -23.09
C LYS A 192 -0.33 -4.63 -22.11
N TYR A 193 -0.15 -3.48 -21.49
CA TYR A 193 -1.06 -2.86 -20.53
C TYR A 193 -1.33 -3.65 -19.24
N MET A 194 -0.65 -4.76 -18.98
CA MET A 194 -0.79 -5.47 -17.69
C MET A 194 -0.26 -4.66 -16.52
N HIS A 195 0.77 -3.84 -16.72
CA HIS A 195 1.29 -2.98 -15.68
C HIS A 195 0.32 -1.83 -15.31
N PRO A 196 -0.23 -1.04 -16.24
CA PRO A 196 -1.33 -0.13 -15.94
C PRO A 196 -2.56 -0.80 -15.32
N ALA A 197 -2.91 -2.01 -15.74
CA ALA A 197 -4.00 -2.77 -15.12
C ALA A 197 -3.69 -3.07 -13.64
N TRP A 198 -2.45 -3.48 -13.32
CA TRP A 198 -2.00 -3.63 -11.94
C TRP A 198 -2.16 -2.34 -11.14
N HIS A 199 -1.83 -1.17 -11.71
CA HIS A 199 -2.03 0.14 -11.07
C HIS A 199 -3.49 0.40 -10.72
N LEU A 200 -4.45 0.02 -11.58
CA LEU A 200 -5.88 0.16 -11.29
C LEU A 200 -6.31 -0.73 -10.12
N PHE A 201 -5.81 -1.96 -10.05
CA PHE A 201 -6.07 -2.83 -8.90
C PHE A 201 -5.47 -2.27 -7.61
N VAL A 202 -4.26 -1.70 -7.66
CA VAL A 202 -3.65 -1.01 -6.52
C VAL A 202 -4.50 0.17 -6.07
N LEU A 203 -5.02 0.97 -7.00
CA LEU A 203 -5.92 2.08 -6.68
C LEU A 203 -7.23 1.58 -6.05
N GLY A 204 -7.86 0.54 -6.61
CA GLY A 204 -9.06 -0.08 -6.03
C GLY A 204 -8.81 -0.59 -4.60
N GLY A 205 -7.68 -1.25 -4.37
CA GLY A 205 -7.26 -1.69 -3.02
C GLY A 205 -7.08 -0.52 -2.06
N SER A 206 -6.45 0.58 -2.52
CA SER A 206 -6.28 1.79 -1.70
C SER A 206 -7.61 2.46 -1.37
N VAL A 207 -8.57 2.49 -2.29
CA VAL A 207 -9.93 3.00 -2.01
C VAL A 207 -10.62 2.16 -0.94
N CYS A 208 -10.57 0.82 -1.05
CA CYS A 208 -11.13 -0.06 -0.04
C CYS A 208 -10.50 0.16 1.33
N HIS A 209 -9.17 0.24 1.40
CA HIS A 209 -8.46 0.48 2.65
C HIS A 209 -8.70 1.89 3.21
N PHE A 210 -8.83 2.91 2.34
CA PHE A 210 -9.22 4.26 2.75
C PHE A 210 -10.59 4.25 3.46
N ILE A 211 -11.58 3.58 2.87
CA ILE A 211 -12.91 3.45 3.49
C ILE A 211 -12.80 2.70 4.82
N SER A 212 -12.07 1.59 4.86
CA SER A 212 -11.84 0.80 6.06
C SER A 212 -11.20 1.64 7.18
N VAL A 213 -10.18 2.44 6.87
CA VAL A 213 -9.50 3.34 7.83
C VAL A 213 -10.43 4.47 8.28
N TYR A 214 -11.21 5.06 7.37
CA TYR A 214 -12.18 6.11 7.70
C TYR A 214 -13.23 5.63 8.71
N LEU A 215 -13.67 4.38 8.59
CA LEU A 215 -14.67 3.76 9.48
C LEU A 215 -14.12 3.35 10.87
N LEU A 216 -12.82 3.53 11.14
CA LEU A 216 -12.24 3.27 12.47
C LEU A 216 -12.56 4.36 13.52
N VAL A 217 -13.18 5.48 13.11
CA VAL A 217 -13.47 6.64 13.97
C VAL A 217 -14.86 7.19 13.77
#